data_1a388864bdec991258ca3361a5d379ed
#
_entry.id   1a388864bdec991258ca3361a5d379ed
#
_cell.length_a   1.000
_cell.length_b   1.000
_cell.length_c   1.000
_cell.angle_alpha   90.00
_cell.angle_beta   90.00
_cell.angle_gamma   90.00
#
_symmetry.space_group_name_H-M   'P 1'
#
loop_
_entity.id
_entity.type
_entity.pdbx_description
1 polymer ?
#
loop_
_entity_poly.entity_id
_entity_poly.type
_entity_poly.pdbx_seq_one_letter_code
_entity_poly.pdbx_strand_id
1 'polypeptide(L)'
;MKDVIYSINGPVVTVKDTSTFGMAEMVYVGNAGLIGEVISVSEARTTIQVYENTTGLLVGEPVKGTGAPLSATLGPGIMENIFDGIERPLTDIAQKNGAFIATGVHVDSLDMARRWDVTVTVKPGDSVSGGTVVATCPETSIITHKSMVPPDISGVVTWAAENGQYTVTDPICKITTASGEEKTVCLAQKWPIRTPRPVAAREPIGRPLITGQRVIDTLFPIAKGGTAAIPGGFGTGKT
;
A
#
# COMPACT_ATOMS: atom_id res chain seq x y z
N MET A 1 1.08 30.63 10.86
CA MET A 1 0.33 29.61 10.12
C MET A 1 1.16 28.35 10.18
N LYS A 2 0.66 27.31 10.81
CA LYS A 2 1.32 26.00 10.84
C LYS A 2 0.92 25.23 9.59
N ASP A 3 1.83 24.38 9.11
CA ASP A 3 1.58 23.39 8.04
C ASP A 3 1.20 24.02 6.68
N VAL A 4 1.99 25.00 6.25
CA VAL A 4 1.86 25.58 4.91
C VAL A 4 3.16 25.49 4.13
N ILE A 5 3.07 25.47 2.82
CA ILE A 5 4.21 25.44 1.91
C ILE A 5 5.09 26.67 2.15
N TYR A 6 6.35 26.45 2.50
CA TYR A 6 7.35 27.49 2.65
C TYR A 6 8.14 27.72 1.35
N SER A 7 8.56 26.65 0.68
CA SER A 7 9.25 26.74 -0.61
C SER A 7 8.97 25.53 -1.49
N ILE A 8 9.09 25.73 -2.79
CA ILE A 8 8.89 24.70 -3.81
C ILE A 8 10.13 24.70 -4.71
N ASN A 9 10.71 23.51 -4.90
CA ASN A 9 11.84 23.29 -5.79
C ASN A 9 11.63 21.99 -6.59
N GLY A 10 11.04 22.11 -7.77
CA GLY A 10 10.60 20.95 -8.55
C GLY A 10 9.64 20.07 -7.74
N PRO A 11 9.88 18.76 -7.63
CA PRO A 11 9.03 17.87 -6.86
C PRO A 11 9.21 17.97 -5.33
N VAL A 12 10.11 18.83 -4.87
CA VAL A 12 10.41 18.95 -3.43
C VAL A 12 9.75 20.19 -2.87
N VAL A 13 8.94 19.99 -1.86
CA VAL A 13 8.25 21.03 -1.09
C VAL A 13 8.79 21.06 0.32
N THR A 14 8.98 22.24 0.89
CA THR A 14 9.35 22.38 2.30
C THR A 14 8.28 23.11 3.07
N VAL A 15 8.09 22.68 4.31
CA VAL A 15 7.24 23.30 5.31
C VAL A 15 8.12 23.74 6.48
N LYS A 16 7.82 24.89 7.08
CA LYS A 16 8.64 25.49 8.14
C LYS A 16 7.96 25.32 9.50
N ASP A 17 8.77 25.21 10.54
CA ASP A 17 8.32 25.14 11.95
C ASP A 17 7.32 24.00 12.25
N THR A 18 7.58 22.80 11.77
CA THR A 18 6.65 21.68 11.96
C THR A 18 7.25 20.54 12.77
N SER A 19 6.68 20.34 13.95
CA SER A 19 6.80 19.10 14.71
C SER A 19 5.60 18.13 14.47
N THR A 20 4.76 18.41 13.48
CA THR A 20 3.48 17.73 13.25
C THR A 20 3.59 16.52 12.36
N PHE A 21 4.58 16.47 11.46
CA PHE A 21 4.73 15.38 10.49
C PHE A 21 5.77 14.35 10.93
N GLY A 22 5.41 13.08 10.80
CA GLY A 22 6.33 11.96 10.99
C GLY A 22 7.20 11.68 9.76
N MET A 23 8.33 11.02 9.96
CA MET A 23 9.18 10.53 8.86
C MET A 23 8.43 9.47 8.04
N ALA A 24 8.52 9.54 6.72
CA ALA A 24 7.79 8.71 5.75
C ALA A 24 6.25 8.84 5.81
N GLU A 25 5.74 9.85 6.48
CA GLU A 25 4.30 10.12 6.51
C GLU A 25 3.79 10.55 5.14
N MET A 26 2.65 10.00 4.72
CA MET A 26 1.92 10.46 3.56
C MET A 26 1.24 11.79 3.87
N VAL A 27 1.36 12.76 2.97
CA VAL A 27 0.76 14.08 3.10
C VAL A 27 0.04 14.51 1.83
N TYR A 28 -0.96 15.37 1.98
CA TYR A 28 -1.61 16.06 0.87
C TYR A 28 -1.09 17.49 0.78
N VAL A 29 -0.53 17.86 -0.36
CA VAL A 29 0.17 19.13 -0.56
C VAL A 29 -0.66 20.06 -1.44
N GLY A 30 -0.85 21.28 -0.95
CA GLY A 30 -1.58 22.33 -1.66
C GLY A 30 -3.10 22.17 -1.64
N ASN A 31 -3.79 23.14 -2.24
CA ASN A 31 -5.24 23.10 -2.38
C ASN A 31 -5.73 22.00 -3.30
N ALA A 32 -4.91 21.59 -4.27
CA ALA A 32 -5.17 20.46 -5.15
C ALA A 32 -5.00 19.09 -4.45
N GLY A 33 -4.39 19.06 -3.26
CA GLY A 33 -4.21 17.84 -2.49
C GLY A 33 -3.25 16.85 -3.14
N LEU A 34 -2.14 17.30 -3.68
CA LEU A 34 -1.15 16.43 -4.32
C LEU A 34 -0.55 15.45 -3.33
N ILE A 35 -0.41 14.20 -3.72
CA ILE A 35 0.17 13.16 -2.86
C ILE A 35 1.67 13.39 -2.74
N GLY A 36 2.16 13.43 -1.49
CA GLY A 36 3.57 13.53 -1.16
C GLY A 36 3.95 12.68 0.05
N GLU A 37 5.24 12.50 0.24
CA GLU A 37 5.83 11.77 1.36
C GLU A 37 6.87 12.62 2.06
N VAL A 38 6.88 12.59 3.37
CA VAL A 38 7.88 13.26 4.20
C VAL A 38 9.21 12.50 4.10
N ILE A 39 10.21 13.13 3.49
CA ILE A 39 11.54 12.53 3.26
C ILE A 39 12.62 13.01 4.23
N SER A 40 12.36 14.10 4.96
CA SER A 40 13.27 14.61 6.01
C SER A 40 12.51 15.48 6.99
N VAL A 41 12.81 15.31 8.25
CA VAL A 41 12.29 16.14 9.36
C VAL A 41 13.48 16.69 10.14
N SER A 42 13.49 18.00 10.37
CA SER A 42 14.44 18.70 11.24
C SER A 42 13.69 19.70 12.11
N GLU A 43 14.33 20.25 13.12
CA GLU A 43 13.71 21.25 14.03
C GLU A 43 13.11 22.46 13.29
N ALA A 44 13.74 22.88 12.20
CA ALA A 44 13.36 24.07 11.46
C ALA A 44 12.51 23.79 10.22
N ARG A 45 12.54 22.58 9.68
CA ARG A 45 11.93 22.26 8.37
C ARG A 45 11.54 20.81 8.24
N THR A 46 10.41 20.59 7.58
CA THR A 46 10.02 19.31 7.02
C THR A 46 10.13 19.37 5.51
N THR A 47 10.80 18.40 4.91
CA THR A 47 10.96 18.26 3.45
C THR A 47 10.05 17.15 2.96
N ILE A 48 9.28 17.45 1.93
CA ILE A 48 8.27 16.57 1.35
C ILE A 48 8.61 16.37 -0.12
N GLN A 49 8.61 15.14 -0.57
CA GLN A 49 8.64 14.80 -1.99
C GLN A 49 7.22 14.60 -2.48
N VAL A 50 6.83 15.39 -3.48
CA VAL A 50 5.54 15.27 -4.15
C VAL A 50 5.66 14.33 -5.34
N TYR A 51 4.72 13.41 -5.50
CA TYR A 51 4.72 12.39 -6.55
C TYR A 51 4.03 12.84 -7.84
N GLU A 52 3.35 13.97 -7.80
CA GLU A 52 2.67 14.57 -8.95
C GLU A 52 3.39 15.86 -9.41
N ASN A 53 2.96 16.39 -10.56
CA ASN A 53 3.49 17.64 -11.06
C ASN A 53 3.11 18.80 -10.12
N THR A 54 4.11 19.51 -9.63
CA THR A 54 3.95 20.65 -8.71
C THR A 54 3.69 21.99 -9.40
N THR A 55 3.57 22.01 -10.72
CA THR A 55 3.25 23.23 -11.47
C THR A 55 1.90 23.80 -11.02
N GLY A 56 1.91 25.06 -10.62
CA GLY A 56 0.70 25.71 -10.12
C GLY A 56 0.54 25.73 -8.59
N LEU A 57 1.36 24.97 -7.83
CA LEU A 57 1.41 25.12 -6.38
C LEU A 57 1.95 26.50 -5.99
N LEU A 58 1.39 27.06 -4.94
CA LEU A 58 1.81 28.36 -4.40
C LEU A 58 2.36 28.22 -2.98
N VAL A 59 3.34 29.05 -2.66
CA VAL A 59 3.80 29.22 -1.28
C VAL A 59 2.66 29.75 -0.42
N GLY A 60 2.49 29.20 0.77
CA GLY A 60 1.37 29.51 1.67
C GLY A 60 0.16 28.59 1.55
N GLU A 61 0.09 27.71 0.55
CA GLU A 61 -0.95 26.68 0.47
C GLU A 61 -0.80 25.62 1.59
N PRO A 62 -1.90 25.00 2.03
CA PRO A 62 -1.87 24.06 3.15
C PRO A 62 -1.15 22.76 2.80
N VAL A 63 -0.58 22.13 3.82
CA VAL A 63 -0.11 20.74 3.80
C VAL A 63 -0.84 19.99 4.90
N LYS A 64 -1.44 18.86 4.57
CA LYS A 64 -2.22 18.05 5.51
C LYS A 64 -1.57 16.68 5.68
N GLY A 65 -1.18 16.34 6.89
CA GLY A 65 -0.71 15.00 7.26
C GLY A 65 -1.85 13.99 7.33
N THR A 66 -1.53 12.74 7.07
CA THR A 66 -2.45 11.61 7.25
C THR A 66 -2.25 10.88 8.58
N GLY A 67 -1.16 11.16 9.30
CA GLY A 67 -0.73 10.46 10.50
C GLY A 67 -0.25 9.01 10.22
N ALA A 68 -0.10 8.63 8.97
CA ALA A 68 0.30 7.28 8.57
C ALA A 68 1.27 7.32 7.39
N PRO A 69 2.17 6.32 7.26
CA PRO A 69 3.07 6.23 6.12
C PRO A 69 2.31 5.95 4.83
N LEU A 70 2.94 6.26 3.70
CA LEU A 70 2.42 5.89 2.39
C LEU A 70 2.21 4.37 2.35
N SER A 71 0.96 3.98 2.08
CA SER A 71 0.51 2.59 2.19
C SER A 71 -0.27 2.18 0.96
N ALA A 72 -0.10 0.93 0.54
CA ALA A 72 -0.94 0.29 -0.46
C ALA A 72 -2.20 -0.30 0.19
N THR A 73 -3.31 -0.27 -0.54
CA THR A 73 -4.57 -0.89 -0.12
C THR A 73 -4.67 -2.27 -0.75
N LEU A 74 -4.36 -3.31 0.03
CA LEU A 74 -4.32 -4.69 -0.41
C LEU A 74 -5.66 -5.38 -0.12
N GLY A 75 -6.31 -5.90 -1.14
CA GLY A 75 -7.60 -6.60 -1.03
C GLY A 75 -8.00 -7.26 -2.35
N PRO A 76 -9.15 -7.93 -2.41
CA PRO A 76 -9.65 -8.51 -3.63
C PRO A 76 -10.04 -7.39 -4.62
N GLY A 77 -9.70 -7.57 -5.90
CA GLY A 77 -9.89 -6.59 -6.97
C GLY A 77 -8.60 -5.90 -7.42
N ILE A 78 -7.45 -6.17 -6.76
CA ILE A 78 -6.14 -5.70 -7.25
C ILE A 78 -5.75 -6.43 -8.55
N MET A 79 -6.00 -7.71 -8.61
CA MET A 79 -5.70 -8.51 -9.80
C MET A 79 -6.58 -8.04 -10.99
N GLU A 80 -6.02 -8.09 -12.18
CA GLU A 80 -6.67 -7.65 -13.44
C GLU A 80 -6.83 -6.13 -13.59
N ASN A 81 -6.36 -5.32 -12.64
CA ASN A 81 -6.33 -3.87 -12.75
C ASN A 81 -4.93 -3.36 -13.16
N ILE A 82 -4.91 -2.18 -13.76
CA ILE A 82 -3.69 -1.46 -14.11
C ILE A 82 -3.62 -0.20 -13.26
N PHE A 83 -2.54 -0.06 -12.51
CA PHE A 83 -2.33 1.05 -11.60
C PHE A 83 -1.17 1.93 -12.04
N ASP A 84 -1.21 3.19 -11.63
CA ASP A 84 -0.04 4.07 -11.70
C ASP A 84 0.92 3.84 -10.50
N GLY A 85 2.00 4.65 -10.42
CA GLY A 85 3.03 4.49 -9.40
C GLY A 85 2.60 4.79 -7.96
N ILE A 86 1.41 5.33 -7.74
CA ILE A 86 0.81 5.61 -6.41
C ILE A 86 -0.51 4.87 -6.19
N GLU A 87 -0.68 3.74 -6.88
CA GLU A 87 -1.81 2.82 -6.73
C GLU A 87 -3.17 3.41 -7.14
N ARG A 88 -3.20 4.32 -8.13
CA ARG A 88 -4.49 4.79 -8.68
C ARG A 88 -4.89 3.94 -9.88
N PRO A 89 -6.11 3.39 -9.93
CA PRO A 89 -6.57 2.56 -11.05
C PRO A 89 -6.74 3.41 -12.31
N LEU A 90 -5.97 3.12 -13.36
CA LEU A 90 -5.94 3.92 -14.59
C LEU A 90 -7.26 3.84 -15.36
N THR A 91 -7.96 2.72 -15.28
CA THR A 91 -9.28 2.55 -15.93
C THR A 91 -10.30 3.53 -15.35
N ASP A 92 -10.34 3.67 -14.02
CA ASP A 92 -11.28 4.55 -13.34
C ASP A 92 -10.93 6.02 -13.55
N ILE A 93 -9.63 6.33 -13.59
CA ILE A 93 -9.15 7.68 -13.94
C ILE A 93 -9.58 8.03 -15.37
N ALA A 94 -9.40 7.10 -16.32
CA ALA A 94 -9.79 7.34 -17.71
C ALA A 94 -11.29 7.56 -17.87
N GLN A 95 -12.12 6.86 -17.12
CA GLN A 95 -13.58 7.07 -17.11
C GLN A 95 -13.97 8.44 -16.56
N LYS A 96 -13.27 8.94 -15.53
CA LYS A 96 -13.55 10.23 -14.89
C LYS A 96 -12.98 11.41 -15.64
N ASN A 97 -11.76 11.29 -16.16
CA ASN A 97 -10.95 12.40 -16.65
C ASN A 97 -10.59 12.30 -18.15
N GLY A 98 -10.96 11.21 -18.83
CA GLY A 98 -10.58 10.97 -20.22
C GLY A 98 -9.13 10.48 -20.37
N ALA A 99 -8.48 10.82 -21.49
CA ALA A 99 -7.17 10.28 -21.85
C ALA A 99 -5.99 10.81 -21.00
N PHE A 100 -6.19 11.82 -20.17
CA PHE A 100 -5.14 12.46 -19.39
C PHE A 100 -5.41 12.33 -17.89
N ILE A 101 -4.35 12.12 -17.11
CA ILE A 101 -4.41 12.13 -15.66
C ILE A 101 -4.36 13.59 -15.18
N ALA A 102 -5.49 14.10 -14.69
CA ALA A 102 -5.50 15.44 -14.09
C ALA A 102 -4.77 15.44 -12.74
N THR A 103 -4.16 16.57 -12.42
CA THR A 103 -3.43 16.77 -11.16
C THR A 103 -4.39 16.71 -9.96
N GLY A 104 -3.99 16.05 -8.88
CA GLY A 104 -4.79 15.94 -7.65
C GLY A 104 -6.01 15.04 -7.76
N VAL A 105 -6.07 14.15 -8.75
CA VAL A 105 -7.16 13.16 -8.86
C VAL A 105 -7.00 12.11 -7.78
N HIS A 106 -8.03 11.97 -6.94
CA HIS A 106 -8.14 10.91 -5.95
C HIS A 106 -9.16 9.87 -6.43
N VAL A 107 -8.71 8.63 -6.49
CA VAL A 107 -9.54 7.45 -6.81
C VAL A 107 -9.12 6.35 -5.84
N ASP A 108 -10.09 5.64 -5.29
CA ASP A 108 -9.80 4.49 -4.44
C ASP A 108 -9.14 3.38 -5.25
N SER A 109 -8.15 2.71 -4.67
CA SER A 109 -7.40 1.63 -5.33
C SER A 109 -8.26 0.41 -5.63
N LEU A 110 -9.28 0.20 -4.82
CA LEU A 110 -10.25 -0.89 -4.93
C LEU A 110 -11.65 -0.34 -5.14
N ASP A 111 -12.49 -1.08 -5.85
CA ASP A 111 -13.92 -0.80 -5.93
C ASP A 111 -14.59 -1.06 -4.57
N MET A 112 -14.87 0.02 -3.83
CA MET A 112 -15.47 -0.03 -2.50
C MET A 112 -16.93 -0.50 -2.50
N ALA A 113 -17.60 -0.47 -3.65
CA ALA A 113 -19.00 -0.88 -3.79
C ALA A 113 -19.17 -2.34 -4.24
N ARG A 114 -18.12 -2.91 -4.83
CA ARG A 114 -18.15 -4.30 -5.31
C ARG A 114 -18.34 -5.26 -4.15
N ARG A 115 -19.27 -6.22 -4.34
CA ARG A 115 -19.50 -7.30 -3.37
C ARG A 115 -18.80 -8.57 -3.81
N TRP A 116 -18.22 -9.25 -2.84
CA TRP A 116 -17.47 -10.49 -3.01
C TRP A 116 -18.17 -11.62 -2.26
N ASP A 117 -18.24 -12.80 -2.86
CA ASP A 117 -18.76 -14.00 -2.19
C ASP A 117 -17.69 -14.51 -1.21
N VAL A 118 -17.93 -14.29 0.06
CA VAL A 118 -16.93 -14.53 1.13
C VAL A 118 -17.27 -15.79 1.90
N THR A 119 -16.27 -16.65 2.05
CA THR A 119 -16.30 -17.77 2.98
C THR A 119 -15.43 -17.43 4.18
N VAL A 120 -16.04 -17.31 5.35
CA VAL A 120 -15.36 -17.04 6.62
C VAL A 120 -14.80 -18.32 7.18
N THR A 121 -13.53 -18.31 7.61
CA THR A 121 -12.79 -19.52 8.02
C THR A 121 -12.55 -19.59 9.54
N VAL A 122 -12.90 -18.56 10.28
CA VAL A 122 -12.73 -18.45 11.74
C VAL A 122 -14.06 -18.37 12.45
N LYS A 123 -14.06 -18.70 13.74
CA LYS A 123 -15.24 -18.67 14.62
C LYS A 123 -14.92 -17.89 15.90
N PRO A 124 -15.93 -17.32 16.59
CA PRO A 124 -15.75 -16.78 17.93
C PRO A 124 -15.11 -17.81 18.86
N GLY A 125 -14.08 -17.41 19.60
CA GLY A 125 -13.28 -18.26 20.47
C GLY A 125 -11.96 -18.77 19.85
N ASP A 126 -11.77 -18.66 18.52
CA ASP A 126 -10.53 -19.07 17.88
C ASP A 126 -9.37 -18.13 18.27
N SER A 127 -8.22 -18.72 18.59
CA SER A 127 -6.98 -17.98 18.77
C SER A 127 -6.30 -17.76 17.42
N VAL A 128 -6.00 -16.51 17.10
CA VAL A 128 -5.44 -16.11 15.81
C VAL A 128 -4.21 -15.24 16.00
N SER A 129 -3.33 -15.25 15.01
CA SER A 129 -2.12 -14.43 14.95
C SER A 129 -1.90 -13.90 13.54
N GLY A 130 -0.97 -12.97 13.38
CA GLY A 130 -0.62 -12.41 12.08
C GLY A 130 -0.40 -13.49 11.02
N GLY A 131 -1.04 -13.33 9.86
CA GLY A 131 -1.01 -14.29 8.77
C GLY A 131 -2.07 -15.39 8.83
N THR A 132 -2.83 -15.54 9.93
CA THR A 132 -3.98 -16.45 9.98
C THR A 132 -5.03 -16.03 8.96
N VAL A 133 -5.45 -16.94 8.08
CA VAL A 133 -6.50 -16.69 7.09
C VAL A 133 -7.85 -16.64 7.81
N VAL A 134 -8.56 -15.54 7.71
CA VAL A 134 -9.88 -15.34 8.35
C VAL A 134 -11.04 -15.47 7.37
N ALA A 135 -10.75 -15.23 6.09
CA ALA A 135 -11.76 -15.38 5.04
C ALA A 135 -11.11 -15.65 3.68
N THR A 136 -11.89 -16.19 2.77
CA THR A 136 -11.50 -16.37 1.37
C THR A 136 -12.62 -15.90 0.45
N CYS A 137 -12.27 -15.39 -0.74
CA CYS A 137 -13.23 -15.12 -1.80
C CYS A 137 -12.61 -15.39 -3.17
N PRO A 138 -13.39 -15.87 -4.16
CA PRO A 138 -12.92 -15.97 -5.54
C PRO A 138 -12.64 -14.57 -6.09
N GLU A 139 -11.41 -14.30 -6.50
CA GLU A 139 -11.03 -13.03 -7.11
C GLU A 139 -11.05 -13.12 -8.64
N THR A 140 -10.45 -14.19 -9.17
CA THR A 140 -10.50 -14.53 -10.59
C THR A 140 -10.91 -16.00 -10.76
N SER A 141 -11.02 -16.49 -12.00
CA SER A 141 -11.32 -17.90 -12.27
C SER A 141 -10.29 -18.89 -11.72
N ILE A 142 -9.07 -18.41 -11.44
CA ILE A 142 -7.93 -19.24 -10.99
C ILE A 142 -7.33 -18.79 -9.65
N ILE A 143 -7.69 -17.62 -9.16
CA ILE A 143 -7.13 -17.05 -7.93
C ILE A 143 -8.22 -16.88 -6.88
N THR A 144 -7.97 -17.46 -5.73
CA THR A 144 -8.77 -17.23 -4.52
C THR A 144 -8.01 -16.27 -3.61
N HIS A 145 -8.61 -15.11 -3.36
CA HIS A 145 -8.08 -14.16 -2.38
C HIS A 145 -8.21 -14.72 -0.98
N LYS A 146 -7.17 -14.49 -0.16
CA LYS A 146 -7.11 -14.89 1.25
C LYS A 146 -6.93 -13.64 2.12
N SER A 147 -7.97 -13.27 2.84
CA SER A 147 -7.87 -12.22 3.85
C SER A 147 -7.22 -12.76 5.10
N MET A 148 -6.19 -12.11 5.56
CA MET A 148 -5.37 -12.55 6.69
C MET A 148 -5.37 -11.51 7.80
N VAL A 149 -5.21 -11.99 9.02
CA VAL A 149 -4.94 -11.12 10.16
C VAL A 149 -3.65 -10.33 9.90
N PRO A 150 -3.65 -8.99 10.06
CA PRO A 150 -2.43 -8.18 9.99
C PRO A 150 -1.33 -8.72 10.92
N PRO A 151 -0.04 -8.59 10.55
CA PRO A 151 1.05 -9.28 11.26
C PRO A 151 1.29 -8.81 12.69
N ASP A 152 0.88 -7.60 13.01
CA ASP A 152 0.97 -6.97 14.33
C ASP A 152 -0.20 -7.29 15.26
N ILE A 153 -1.20 -8.05 14.77
CA ILE A 153 -2.40 -8.41 15.51
C ILE A 153 -2.34 -9.89 15.92
N SER A 154 -2.56 -10.14 17.21
CA SER A 154 -2.81 -11.48 17.74
C SER A 154 -3.81 -11.42 18.87
N GLY A 155 -4.64 -12.43 19.02
CA GLY A 155 -5.65 -12.47 20.07
C GLY A 155 -6.71 -13.53 19.83
N VAL A 156 -7.88 -13.31 20.41
CA VAL A 156 -9.03 -14.22 20.29
C VAL A 156 -10.12 -13.56 19.48
N VAL A 157 -10.70 -14.29 18.55
CA VAL A 157 -11.85 -13.84 17.76
C VAL A 157 -13.06 -13.74 18.68
N THR A 158 -13.60 -12.53 18.78
CA THR A 158 -14.81 -12.27 19.60
C THR A 158 -16.08 -12.28 18.78
N TRP A 159 -15.95 -11.94 17.50
CA TRP A 159 -17.06 -11.98 16.54
C TRP A 159 -16.54 -12.35 15.16
N ALA A 160 -17.32 -13.12 14.42
CA ALA A 160 -17.07 -13.46 13.02
C ALA A 160 -18.36 -13.33 12.22
N ALA A 161 -18.25 -12.81 11.00
CA ALA A 161 -19.36 -12.71 10.07
C ALA A 161 -19.80 -14.11 9.60
N GLU A 162 -21.02 -14.23 9.10
CA GLU A 162 -21.49 -15.42 8.39
C GLU A 162 -20.96 -15.41 6.94
N ASN A 163 -21.03 -16.58 6.27
CA ASN A 163 -20.73 -16.64 4.84
C ASN A 163 -21.75 -15.80 4.06
N GLY A 164 -21.29 -15.00 3.11
CA GLY A 164 -22.16 -14.10 2.39
C GLY A 164 -21.45 -13.12 1.49
N GLN A 165 -22.16 -12.11 1.04
CA GLN A 165 -21.63 -11.08 0.17
C GLN A 165 -21.23 -9.83 0.94
N TYR A 166 -19.94 -9.48 0.89
CA TYR A 166 -19.35 -8.35 1.60
C TYR A 166 -18.54 -7.46 0.66
N THR A 167 -18.50 -6.18 0.98
CA THR A 167 -17.57 -5.23 0.37
C THR A 167 -16.16 -5.40 0.97
N VAL A 168 -15.18 -4.73 0.39
CA VAL A 168 -13.80 -4.81 0.89
C VAL A 168 -13.62 -4.15 2.25
N THR A 169 -14.53 -3.29 2.67
CA THR A 169 -14.51 -2.54 3.93
C THR A 169 -15.44 -3.11 5.01
N ASP A 170 -16.32 -4.04 4.65
CA ASP A 170 -17.21 -4.65 5.63
C ASP A 170 -16.42 -5.46 6.66
N PRO A 171 -16.76 -5.41 7.96
CA PRO A 171 -16.13 -6.22 8.98
C PRO A 171 -16.33 -7.71 8.72
N ILE A 172 -15.25 -8.49 8.73
CA ILE A 172 -15.25 -9.94 8.59
C ILE A 172 -15.09 -10.63 9.95
N CYS A 173 -14.18 -10.14 10.77
CA CYS A 173 -14.08 -10.59 12.16
C CYS A 173 -13.55 -9.48 13.07
N LYS A 174 -13.78 -9.65 14.36
CA LYS A 174 -13.25 -8.81 15.43
C LYS A 174 -12.37 -9.66 16.34
N ILE A 175 -11.22 -9.14 16.69
CA ILE A 175 -10.19 -9.80 17.48
C ILE A 175 -9.92 -8.97 18.71
N THR A 176 -10.01 -9.57 19.89
CA THR A 176 -9.55 -8.94 21.12
C THR A 176 -8.12 -9.34 21.40
N THR A 177 -7.22 -8.37 21.43
CA THR A 177 -5.80 -8.56 21.71
C THR A 177 -5.55 -8.86 23.19
N ALA A 178 -4.34 -9.30 23.54
CA ALA A 178 -3.95 -9.52 24.93
C ALA A 178 -4.02 -8.24 25.80
N SER A 179 -3.93 -7.06 25.17
CA SER A 179 -4.12 -5.76 25.84
C SER A 179 -5.59 -5.38 26.08
N GLY A 180 -6.55 -6.20 25.59
CA GLY A 180 -7.99 -5.92 25.69
C GLY A 180 -8.51 -4.98 24.58
N GLU A 181 -7.68 -4.61 23.61
CA GLU A 181 -8.10 -3.78 22.48
C GLU A 181 -8.83 -4.60 21.42
N GLU A 182 -9.97 -4.12 20.94
CA GLU A 182 -10.71 -4.75 19.84
C GLU A 182 -10.17 -4.24 18.48
N LYS A 183 -9.75 -5.16 17.64
CA LYS A 183 -9.31 -4.91 16.25
C LYS A 183 -10.27 -5.54 15.26
N THR A 184 -10.71 -4.75 14.29
CA THR A 184 -11.58 -5.22 13.19
C THR A 184 -10.71 -5.61 11.99
N VAL A 185 -11.00 -6.77 11.41
CA VAL A 185 -10.38 -7.25 10.18
C VAL A 185 -11.43 -7.26 9.07
N CYS A 186 -11.09 -6.62 7.95
CA CYS A 186 -11.88 -6.57 6.72
C CYS A 186 -11.20 -7.37 5.60
N LEU A 187 -11.82 -7.43 4.42
CA LEU A 187 -11.18 -8.05 3.24
C LEU A 187 -9.97 -7.23 2.78
N ALA A 188 -10.06 -5.90 2.81
CA ALA A 188 -8.95 -5.01 2.52
C ALA A 188 -8.15 -4.65 3.76
N GLN A 189 -6.85 -4.45 3.58
CA GLN A 189 -5.94 -3.92 4.59
C GLN A 189 -4.98 -2.90 3.98
N LYS A 190 -4.62 -1.86 4.72
CA LYS A 190 -3.56 -0.93 4.35
C LYS A 190 -2.21 -1.49 4.77
N TRP A 191 -1.25 -1.45 3.85
CA TRP A 191 0.10 -1.91 4.10
C TRP A 191 1.14 -0.83 3.76
N PRO A 192 2.00 -0.40 4.70
CA PRO A 192 3.05 0.57 4.41
C PRO A 192 4.01 0.04 3.34
N ILE A 193 4.19 0.77 2.26
CA ILE A 193 4.98 0.30 1.10
C ILE A 193 6.45 0.07 1.40
N ARG A 194 6.99 0.70 2.43
CA ARG A 194 8.39 0.57 2.86
C ARG A 194 8.61 -0.52 3.90
N THR A 195 7.53 -1.14 4.40
CA THR A 195 7.62 -2.22 5.39
C THR A 195 7.52 -3.56 4.69
N PRO A 196 8.57 -4.39 4.72
CA PRO A 196 8.50 -5.74 4.16
C PRO A 196 7.38 -6.55 4.82
N ARG A 197 6.68 -7.35 4.04
CA ARG A 197 5.70 -8.28 4.63
C ARG A 197 6.46 -9.37 5.40
N PRO A 198 6.04 -9.68 6.61
CA PRO A 198 6.66 -10.75 7.38
C PRO A 198 6.42 -12.11 6.73
N VAL A 199 7.37 -13.00 6.91
CA VAL A 199 7.30 -14.39 6.46
C VAL A 199 7.44 -15.33 7.66
N ALA A 200 6.73 -16.44 7.66
CA ALA A 200 6.81 -17.41 8.74
C ALA A 200 8.19 -18.07 8.82
N ALA A 201 8.80 -18.36 7.67
CA ALA A 201 10.13 -18.92 7.56
C ALA A 201 10.77 -18.53 6.21
N ARG A 202 12.09 -18.48 6.19
CA ARG A 202 12.85 -18.38 4.94
C ARG A 202 13.31 -19.79 4.55
N GLU A 203 12.96 -20.21 3.35
CA GLU A 203 13.45 -21.47 2.81
C GLU A 203 14.92 -21.33 2.39
N PRO A 204 15.73 -22.41 2.51
CA PRO A 204 17.08 -22.40 1.97
C PRO A 204 17.04 -22.30 0.43
N ILE A 205 18.10 -21.74 -0.14
CA ILE A 205 18.28 -21.65 -1.59
C ILE A 205 18.38 -23.07 -2.16
N GLY A 206 17.36 -23.51 -2.87
CA GLY A 206 17.32 -24.87 -3.43
C GLY A 206 16.99 -24.94 -4.93
N ARG A 207 16.53 -23.84 -5.52
CA ARG A 207 16.11 -23.82 -6.93
C ARG A 207 16.64 -22.59 -7.67
N PRO A 208 17.27 -22.73 -8.87
CA PRO A 208 17.63 -21.60 -9.69
C PRO A 208 16.39 -21.00 -10.38
N LEU A 209 16.42 -19.69 -10.59
CA LEU A 209 15.53 -18.99 -11.50
C LEU A 209 16.10 -19.15 -12.91
N ILE A 210 15.41 -19.88 -13.77
CA ILE A 210 15.82 -20.08 -15.16
C ILE A 210 15.43 -18.85 -15.96
N THR A 211 16.42 -18.09 -16.40
CA THR A 211 16.24 -16.86 -17.19
C THR A 211 16.21 -17.12 -18.69
N GLY A 212 16.74 -18.25 -19.15
CA GLY A 212 16.94 -18.56 -20.55
C GLY A 212 18.26 -18.01 -21.11
N GLN A 213 18.97 -17.20 -20.33
CA GLN A 213 20.29 -16.68 -20.71
C GLN A 213 21.38 -17.63 -20.20
N ARG A 214 22.09 -18.28 -21.12
CA ARG A 214 23.10 -19.30 -20.78
C ARG A 214 24.15 -18.81 -19.80
N VAL A 215 24.65 -17.58 -19.97
CA VAL A 215 25.68 -17.01 -19.10
C VAL A 215 25.15 -16.84 -17.67
N ILE A 216 23.92 -16.37 -17.50
CA ILE A 216 23.31 -16.20 -16.19
C ILE A 216 23.04 -17.57 -15.57
N ASP A 217 22.34 -18.43 -16.28
CA ASP A 217 21.85 -19.70 -15.74
C ASP A 217 22.97 -20.69 -15.36
N THR A 218 24.14 -20.60 -16.03
CA THR A 218 25.26 -21.52 -15.80
C THR A 218 26.41 -20.95 -14.99
N LEU A 219 26.75 -19.67 -15.16
CA LEU A 219 27.93 -19.06 -14.50
C LEU A 219 27.54 -18.17 -13.31
N PHE A 220 26.38 -17.54 -13.36
CA PHE A 220 25.92 -16.62 -12.32
C PHE A 220 24.44 -16.89 -11.95
N PRO A 221 24.12 -18.13 -11.53
CA PRO A 221 22.72 -18.51 -11.32
C PRO A 221 22.05 -17.63 -10.25
N ILE A 222 20.83 -17.22 -10.55
CA ILE A 222 20.01 -16.47 -9.60
C ILE A 222 19.12 -17.46 -8.86
N ALA A 223 19.06 -17.36 -7.54
CA ALA A 223 18.16 -18.17 -6.76
C ALA A 223 16.69 -17.75 -6.97
N LYS A 224 15.77 -18.67 -7.15
CA LYS A 224 14.34 -18.38 -7.16
C LYS A 224 13.91 -17.81 -5.79
N GLY A 225 13.36 -16.58 -5.79
CA GLY A 225 13.09 -15.81 -4.59
C GLY A 225 14.27 -14.99 -4.07
N GLY A 226 15.41 -15.02 -4.77
CA GLY A 226 16.57 -14.18 -4.46
C GLY A 226 16.45 -12.76 -5.00
N THR A 227 17.45 -11.93 -4.68
CA THR A 227 17.57 -10.55 -5.16
C THR A 227 18.78 -10.42 -6.07
N ALA A 228 18.61 -9.82 -7.24
CA ALA A 228 19.70 -9.51 -8.16
C ALA A 228 19.67 -8.01 -8.50
N ALA A 229 20.86 -7.41 -8.54
CA ALA A 229 21.03 -6.03 -8.99
C ALA A 229 21.50 -5.99 -10.45
N ILE A 230 20.86 -5.13 -11.24
CA ILE A 230 21.26 -4.86 -12.63
C ILE A 230 21.67 -3.38 -12.71
N PRO A 231 22.89 -3.02 -12.29
CA PRO A 231 23.35 -1.64 -12.26
C PRO A 231 23.65 -1.13 -13.68
N GLY A 232 23.49 0.17 -13.87
CA GLY A 232 23.85 0.82 -15.13
C GLY A 232 23.20 2.18 -15.28
N GLY A 233 23.82 3.06 -16.04
CA GLY A 233 23.30 4.39 -16.35
C GLY A 233 22.09 4.33 -17.29
N PHE A 234 21.50 5.49 -17.57
CA PHE A 234 20.41 5.62 -18.53
C PHE A 234 20.89 5.21 -19.93
N GLY A 235 20.08 4.45 -20.65
CA GLY A 235 20.38 4.05 -22.03
C GLY A 235 21.42 2.92 -22.21
N THR A 236 21.82 2.24 -21.13
CA THR A 236 22.85 1.16 -21.18
C THR A 236 22.28 -0.23 -21.51
N GLY A 237 21.02 -0.33 -21.91
CA GLY A 237 20.41 -1.61 -22.34
C GLY A 237 20.14 -2.58 -21.18
N LYS A 238 19.72 -2.09 -20.02
CA LYS A 238 19.40 -2.94 -18.86
C LYS A 238 18.18 -3.82 -19.05
N THR A 239 17.25 -3.44 -19.87
CA THR A 239 16.02 -4.17 -20.20
C THR A 239 16.07 -4.79 -21.56
#